data_3a6e5102c19abc3d944312ffcd5477b2
#
_entry.id   3a6e5102c19abc3d944312ffcd5477b2
#
_cell.length_a   1.000
_cell.length_b   1.000
_cell.length_c   1.000
_cell.angle_alpha   90.00
_cell.angle_beta   90.00
_cell.angle_gamma   90.00
#
_symmetry.space_group_name_H-M   'P 1'
#
loop_
_entity.id
_entity.type
_entity.pdbx_description
1 polymer ?
#
loop_
_entity_poly.entity_id
_entity_poly.type
_entity_poly.pdbx_seq_one_letter_code
_entity_poly.pdbx_strand_id
1 'polypeptide(L)'
;MWERFRCRMRRVTRAPTSVRTVPPALEGRALVQAFGAQTVLRGVSVAVQPGEVVAVTGPSGSGKSTLLHLLGGLDTPQSGEVHWAGERVDSLGTQLRAQRRAAQLGLVFQHHYLLEDLTVLDNVLIPTRLSGRGDGVRARDLLARVGLSGREDAYPGVLSGGERQRVAVARALAAHPAVVLADEPTGSLDRANAQAVAQLLVNLAREEGAGVLLVTHDDRLTRYADRTLHLLDGQFTDEAPDFA
;
A
#
# COMPACT_ATOMS: atom_id res chain seq x y z
N MET A 1 66.56 29.67 29.65
CA MET A 1 65.58 28.88 30.45
C MET A 1 64.24 28.98 29.69
N TRP A 2 64.05 28.07 28.78
CA TRP A 2 62.87 28.04 27.91
C TRP A 2 62.07 26.72 28.19
N GLU A 3 61.02 26.79 28.99
CA GLU A 3 60.14 25.68 29.27
C GLU A 3 59.02 25.56 28.22
N ARG A 4 58.82 24.33 27.77
CA ARG A 4 57.99 23.89 26.66
C ARG A 4 56.50 23.93 27.03
N PHE A 5 55.72 24.73 26.34
CA PHE A 5 54.25 24.56 26.28
C PHE A 5 53.89 23.44 25.30
N ARG A 6 53.58 22.25 25.82
CA ARG A 6 52.94 21.18 25.04
C ARG A 6 51.41 21.42 25.03
N CYS A 7 50.94 21.99 23.94
CA CYS A 7 49.49 22.04 23.66
C CYS A 7 48.95 20.63 23.38
N ARG A 8 48.19 20.08 24.31
CA ARG A 8 47.46 18.81 24.13
C ARG A 8 46.28 19.10 23.21
N MET A 9 46.37 18.76 21.90
CA MET A 9 45.21 18.66 21.02
C MET A 9 44.31 17.50 21.49
N ARG A 10 43.20 17.85 22.10
CA ARG A 10 42.11 16.90 22.31
C ARG A 10 41.56 16.51 20.92
N ARG A 11 41.75 15.26 20.53
CA ARG A 11 41.00 14.69 19.41
C ARG A 11 39.50 14.76 19.74
N VAL A 12 38.80 15.67 19.06
CA VAL A 12 37.33 15.64 19.03
C VAL A 12 36.95 14.42 18.18
N THR A 13 36.64 13.33 18.82
CA THR A 13 36.00 12.19 18.17
C THR A 13 34.58 12.63 17.76
N ARG A 14 34.41 12.96 16.48
CA ARG A 14 33.08 13.10 15.88
C ARG A 14 32.31 11.82 16.13
N ALA A 15 31.25 11.89 16.91
CA ALA A 15 30.27 10.81 17.01
C ALA A 15 29.78 10.45 15.59
N PRO A 16 29.57 9.17 15.25
CA PRO A 16 29.05 8.81 13.96
C PRO A 16 27.70 9.49 13.80
N THR A 17 27.55 10.27 12.72
CA THR A 17 26.28 10.87 12.33
C THR A 17 25.33 9.68 12.07
N SER A 18 24.35 9.48 12.94
CA SER A 18 23.31 8.48 12.71
C SER A 18 22.62 8.87 11.41
N VAL A 19 22.82 8.08 10.36
CA VAL A 19 22.02 8.16 9.14
C VAL A 19 20.60 7.89 9.60
N ARG A 20 19.75 8.92 9.60
CA ARG A 20 18.32 8.75 9.82
C ARG A 20 17.79 7.96 8.63
N THR A 21 17.69 6.65 8.77
CA THR A 21 17.00 5.81 7.79
C THR A 21 15.53 6.18 7.84
N VAL A 22 14.98 6.57 6.69
CA VAL A 22 13.54 6.83 6.56
C VAL A 22 12.81 5.52 6.89
N PRO A 23 11.84 5.53 7.81
CA PRO A 23 11.12 4.31 8.15
C PRO A 23 10.34 3.80 6.92
N PRO A 24 10.13 2.48 6.78
CA PRO A 24 9.26 1.94 5.75
C PRO A 24 7.88 2.60 5.76
N ALA A 25 7.29 2.80 4.58
CA ALA A 25 5.92 3.28 4.46
C ALA A 25 4.92 2.29 5.06
N LEU A 26 5.24 0.99 4.94
CA LEU A 26 4.50 -0.13 5.51
C LEU A 26 5.46 -1.20 5.99
N GLU A 27 5.18 -1.81 7.14
CA GLU A 27 5.96 -2.94 7.64
C GLU A 27 5.07 -3.90 8.43
N GLY A 28 5.18 -5.19 8.12
CA GLY A 28 4.67 -6.30 8.92
C GLY A 28 5.83 -7.11 9.46
N ARG A 29 5.83 -7.42 10.75
CA ARG A 29 6.89 -8.18 11.42
C ARG A 29 6.34 -9.45 12.00
N ALA A 30 6.87 -10.62 11.58
CA ALA A 30 6.55 -11.93 12.11
C ALA A 30 5.04 -12.19 12.25
N LEU A 31 4.25 -11.82 11.24
CA LEU A 31 2.78 -11.91 11.26
C LEU A 31 2.33 -13.37 11.28
N VAL A 32 1.53 -13.72 12.28
CA VAL A 32 0.86 -15.02 12.40
C VAL A 32 -0.63 -14.82 12.41
N GLN A 33 -1.34 -15.63 11.61
CA GLN A 33 -2.80 -15.65 11.57
C GLN A 33 -3.32 -17.06 11.36
N ALA A 34 -4.31 -17.45 12.16
CA ALA A 34 -5.03 -18.71 12.01
C ALA A 34 -6.54 -18.49 12.07
N PHE A 35 -7.29 -19.34 11.39
CA PHE A 35 -8.75 -19.42 11.44
C PHE A 35 -9.13 -20.83 11.89
N GLY A 36 -9.65 -20.93 13.11
CA GLY A 36 -9.87 -22.22 13.76
C GLY A 36 -8.53 -23.00 13.92
N ALA A 37 -8.48 -24.22 13.36
CA ALA A 37 -7.27 -25.05 13.41
C ALA A 37 -6.28 -24.80 12.27
N GLN A 38 -6.65 -23.99 11.28
CA GLN A 38 -5.81 -23.73 10.11
C GLN A 38 -4.96 -22.47 10.29
N THR A 39 -3.64 -22.63 10.38
CA THR A 39 -2.70 -21.51 10.34
C THR A 39 -2.50 -21.08 8.88
N VAL A 40 -2.87 -19.82 8.58
CA VAL A 40 -2.80 -19.22 7.23
C VAL A 40 -1.51 -18.44 7.02
N LEU A 41 -1.03 -17.72 8.05
CA LEU A 41 0.27 -17.03 8.01
C LEU A 41 1.14 -17.50 9.16
N ARG A 42 2.43 -17.75 8.88
CA ARG A 42 3.37 -18.46 9.77
C ARG A 42 4.63 -17.62 10.03
N GLY A 43 4.47 -16.42 10.59
CA GLY A 43 5.60 -15.55 10.90
C GLY A 43 6.10 -14.73 9.70
N VAL A 44 5.18 -14.28 8.84
CA VAL A 44 5.50 -13.52 7.63
C VAL A 44 5.99 -12.12 7.98
N SER A 45 7.10 -11.69 7.37
CA SER A 45 7.61 -10.31 7.50
C SER A 45 7.77 -9.69 6.12
N VAL A 46 7.31 -8.43 5.98
CA VAL A 46 7.40 -7.66 4.75
C VAL A 46 7.54 -6.18 5.08
N ALA A 47 8.34 -5.46 4.31
CA ALA A 47 8.41 -4.00 4.39
C ALA A 47 8.25 -3.42 2.97
N VAL A 48 7.64 -2.24 2.86
CA VAL A 48 7.54 -1.46 1.62
C VAL A 48 8.11 -0.08 1.89
N GLN A 49 9.11 0.33 1.11
CA GLN A 49 9.71 1.65 1.24
C GLN A 49 8.84 2.73 0.56
N PRO A 50 8.97 4.02 0.92
CA PRO A 50 8.34 5.09 0.15
C PRO A 50 8.73 5.03 -1.33
N GLY A 51 7.74 5.04 -2.23
CA GLY A 51 7.93 4.94 -3.68
C GLY A 51 8.28 3.55 -4.22
N GLU A 52 8.50 2.55 -3.35
CA GLU A 52 8.77 1.17 -3.75
C GLU A 52 7.48 0.44 -4.14
N VAL A 53 7.56 -0.40 -5.17
CA VAL A 53 6.49 -1.30 -5.58
C VAL A 53 6.91 -2.73 -5.29
N VAL A 54 6.18 -3.38 -4.38
CA VAL A 54 6.39 -4.79 -3.99
C VAL A 54 5.21 -5.61 -4.49
N ALA A 55 5.47 -6.63 -5.30
CA ALA A 55 4.45 -7.61 -5.68
C ALA A 55 4.48 -8.81 -4.72
N VAL A 56 3.31 -9.31 -4.35
CA VAL A 56 3.13 -10.56 -3.63
C VAL A 56 2.33 -11.50 -4.51
N THR A 57 2.94 -12.61 -4.90
CA THR A 57 2.33 -13.65 -5.73
C THR A 57 2.19 -14.96 -4.95
N GLY A 58 1.50 -15.93 -5.52
CA GLY A 58 1.32 -17.25 -4.92
C GLY A 58 -0.02 -17.88 -5.30
N PRO A 59 -0.23 -19.18 -5.06
CA PRO A 59 -1.45 -19.89 -5.40
C PRO A 59 -2.67 -19.37 -4.62
N SER A 60 -3.86 -19.70 -5.09
CA SER A 60 -5.10 -19.41 -4.34
C SER A 60 -5.03 -20.11 -2.97
N GLY A 61 -5.46 -19.40 -1.93
CA GLY A 61 -5.41 -19.92 -0.55
C GLY A 61 -4.07 -19.82 0.16
N SER A 62 -3.00 -19.29 -0.47
CA SER A 62 -1.68 -19.14 0.19
C SER A 62 -1.64 -18.10 1.32
N GLY A 63 -2.68 -17.27 1.49
CA GLY A 63 -2.77 -16.27 2.55
C GLY A 63 -2.56 -14.81 2.10
N LYS A 64 -2.49 -14.53 0.79
CA LYS A 64 -2.22 -13.19 0.25
C LYS A 64 -3.22 -12.12 0.72
N SER A 65 -4.52 -12.37 0.57
CA SER A 65 -5.56 -11.43 1.02
C SER A 65 -5.58 -11.30 2.54
N THR A 66 -5.30 -12.39 3.28
CA THR A 66 -5.13 -12.33 4.74
C THR A 66 -3.96 -11.42 5.13
N LEU A 67 -2.82 -11.57 4.46
CA LEU A 67 -1.66 -10.69 4.67
C LEU A 67 -2.02 -9.22 4.40
N LEU A 68 -2.68 -8.94 3.28
CA LEU A 68 -3.11 -7.59 2.93
C LEU A 68 -4.10 -7.02 3.96
N HIS A 69 -5.06 -7.82 4.45
CA HIS A 69 -6.03 -7.39 5.47
C HIS A 69 -5.34 -7.04 6.79
N LEU A 70 -4.35 -7.83 7.24
CA LEU A 70 -3.56 -7.51 8.43
C LEU A 70 -2.75 -6.22 8.23
N LEU A 71 -2.03 -6.11 7.13
CA LEU A 71 -1.23 -4.93 6.79
C LEU A 71 -2.09 -3.66 6.63
N GLY A 72 -3.31 -3.82 6.10
CA GLY A 72 -4.31 -2.75 5.99
C GLY A 72 -5.04 -2.43 7.30
N GLY A 73 -4.76 -3.16 8.38
CA GLY A 73 -5.45 -2.99 9.68
C GLY A 73 -6.95 -3.25 9.60
N LEU A 74 -7.40 -4.03 8.60
CA LEU A 74 -8.78 -4.52 8.50
C LEU A 74 -9.00 -5.65 9.51
N ASP A 75 -7.96 -6.47 9.72
CA ASP A 75 -7.87 -7.47 10.76
C ASP A 75 -6.72 -7.17 11.74
N THR A 76 -6.68 -7.91 12.85
CA THR A 76 -5.61 -7.83 13.84
C THR A 76 -4.86 -9.16 13.85
N PRO A 77 -3.52 -9.18 13.70
CA PRO A 77 -2.75 -10.41 13.75
C PRO A 77 -2.83 -11.08 15.13
N GLN A 78 -2.79 -12.41 15.17
CA GLN A 78 -2.71 -13.16 16.43
C GLN A 78 -1.36 -12.97 17.12
N SER A 79 -0.29 -12.80 16.33
CA SER A 79 1.01 -12.35 16.81
C SER A 79 1.77 -11.63 15.71
N GLY A 80 2.82 -10.89 16.08
CA GLY A 80 3.55 -9.99 15.19
C GLY A 80 3.08 -8.55 15.33
N GLU A 81 3.59 -7.70 14.47
CA GLU A 81 3.35 -6.25 14.53
C GLU A 81 3.11 -5.68 13.13
N VAL A 82 2.26 -4.65 13.04
CA VAL A 82 2.04 -3.87 11.82
C VAL A 82 2.38 -2.41 12.08
N HIS A 83 3.19 -1.82 11.20
CA HIS A 83 3.59 -0.42 11.28
C HIS A 83 3.27 0.32 9.98
N TRP A 84 2.75 1.54 10.08
CA TRP A 84 2.55 2.47 8.98
C TRP A 84 3.40 3.70 9.20
N ALA A 85 4.29 4.01 8.27
CA ALA A 85 5.25 5.13 8.37
C ALA A 85 6.02 5.15 9.71
N GLY A 86 6.36 3.95 10.22
CA GLY A 86 7.08 3.75 11.49
C GLY A 86 6.20 3.74 12.74
N GLU A 87 4.90 4.03 12.66
CA GLU A 87 3.96 3.96 13.79
C GLU A 87 3.33 2.57 13.88
N ARG A 88 3.38 1.93 15.06
CA ARG A 88 2.71 0.65 15.30
C ARG A 88 1.20 0.84 15.37
N VAL A 89 0.44 0.07 14.57
CA VAL A 89 -1.01 0.27 14.39
C VAL A 89 -1.87 -0.91 14.82
N ASP A 90 -1.32 -2.12 14.89
CA ASP A 90 -2.07 -3.32 15.29
C ASP A 90 -2.58 -3.24 16.73
N SER A 91 -1.88 -2.52 17.61
CA SER A 91 -2.26 -2.30 19.01
C SER A 91 -3.27 -1.16 19.22
N LEU A 92 -3.59 -0.38 18.18
CA LEU A 92 -4.56 0.71 18.28
C LEU A 92 -5.99 0.19 18.37
N GLY A 93 -6.83 0.89 19.14
CA GLY A 93 -8.27 0.65 19.15
C GLY A 93 -8.89 0.87 17.75
N THR A 94 -9.99 0.17 17.46
CA THR A 94 -10.61 0.10 16.12
C THR A 94 -10.88 1.48 15.49
N GLN A 95 -11.39 2.43 16.27
CA GLN A 95 -11.71 3.78 15.77
C GLN A 95 -10.45 4.56 15.36
N LEU A 96 -9.41 4.57 16.21
CA LEU A 96 -8.16 5.26 15.92
C LEU A 96 -7.44 4.62 14.73
N ARG A 97 -7.42 3.29 14.68
CA ARG A 97 -6.85 2.55 13.55
C ARG A 97 -7.58 2.86 12.24
N ALA A 98 -8.92 2.97 12.24
CA ALA A 98 -9.68 3.36 11.07
C ALA A 98 -9.36 4.80 10.62
N GLN A 99 -9.21 5.74 11.54
CA GLN A 99 -8.81 7.12 11.22
C GLN A 99 -7.39 7.17 10.61
N ARG A 100 -6.44 6.44 11.21
CA ARG A 100 -5.07 6.33 10.68
C ARG A 100 -5.05 5.70 9.29
N ARG A 101 -5.83 4.63 9.08
CA ARG A 101 -5.97 4.00 7.77
C ARG A 101 -6.46 4.98 6.71
N ALA A 102 -7.52 5.72 6.98
CA ALA A 102 -8.08 6.71 6.06
C ALA A 102 -7.07 7.81 5.67
N ALA A 103 -6.13 8.14 6.56
CA ALA A 103 -5.13 9.18 6.34
C ALA A 103 -3.83 8.70 5.71
N GLN A 104 -3.46 7.42 5.89
CA GLN A 104 -2.13 6.90 5.57
C GLN A 104 -2.14 5.81 4.50
N LEU A 105 -3.29 5.13 4.28
CA LEU A 105 -3.39 4.04 3.33
C LEU A 105 -4.35 4.36 2.18
N GLY A 106 -3.95 3.98 0.97
CA GLY A 106 -4.84 3.78 -0.16
C GLY A 106 -5.22 2.30 -0.28
N LEU A 107 -6.48 2.00 -0.59
CA LEU A 107 -6.95 0.63 -0.80
C LEU A 107 -7.56 0.49 -2.18
N VAL A 108 -7.08 -0.48 -2.95
CA VAL A 108 -7.63 -0.87 -4.26
C VAL A 108 -7.91 -2.36 -4.23
N PHE A 109 -9.12 -2.78 -4.55
CA PHE A 109 -9.55 -4.17 -4.55
C PHE A 109 -9.97 -4.60 -5.96
N GLN A 110 -10.08 -5.90 -6.16
CA GLN A 110 -10.59 -6.50 -7.39
C GLN A 110 -12.00 -6.00 -7.71
N HIS A 111 -12.88 -5.96 -6.71
CA HIS A 111 -14.14 -5.26 -6.76
C HIS A 111 -13.93 -3.83 -6.29
N HIS A 112 -14.12 -2.86 -7.15
CA HIS A 112 -13.83 -1.44 -6.93
C HIS A 112 -14.51 -0.84 -5.69
N TYR A 113 -15.57 -1.46 -5.13
CA TYR A 113 -16.31 -1.02 -3.96
C TYR A 113 -16.63 0.48 -3.97
N LEU A 114 -17.15 0.97 -5.12
CA LEU A 114 -17.70 2.30 -5.18
C LEU A 114 -19.09 2.30 -4.55
N LEU A 115 -19.41 3.39 -3.87
CA LEU A 115 -20.76 3.61 -3.34
C LEU A 115 -21.65 4.06 -4.49
N GLU A 116 -22.64 3.26 -4.83
CA GLU A 116 -23.50 3.45 -6.00
C GLU A 116 -24.37 4.73 -5.88
N ASP A 117 -24.72 5.12 -4.67
CA ASP A 117 -25.51 6.32 -4.36
C ASP A 117 -24.69 7.62 -4.32
N LEU A 118 -23.38 7.54 -4.53
CA LEU A 118 -22.48 8.69 -4.58
C LEU A 118 -21.95 8.91 -6.00
N THR A 119 -21.76 10.18 -6.35
CA THR A 119 -21.10 10.52 -7.62
C THR A 119 -19.66 10.02 -7.66
N VAL A 120 -19.05 10.01 -8.83
CA VAL A 120 -17.63 9.69 -9.03
C VAL A 120 -16.75 10.60 -8.16
N LEU A 121 -17.01 11.90 -8.16
CA LEU A 121 -16.26 12.85 -7.34
C LEU A 121 -16.43 12.56 -5.85
N ASP A 122 -17.67 12.31 -5.40
CA ASP A 122 -17.92 12.01 -3.99
C ASP A 122 -17.25 10.71 -3.53
N ASN A 123 -17.22 9.69 -4.39
CA ASN A 123 -16.46 8.45 -4.11
C ASN A 123 -14.97 8.73 -3.89
N VAL A 124 -14.35 9.58 -4.73
CA VAL A 124 -12.93 9.95 -4.58
C VAL A 124 -12.71 10.77 -3.31
N LEU A 125 -13.67 11.58 -2.89
CA LEU A 125 -13.58 12.41 -1.69
C LEU A 125 -13.74 11.66 -0.36
N ILE A 126 -14.22 10.40 -0.36
CA ILE A 126 -14.47 9.66 0.89
C ILE A 126 -13.26 9.68 1.84
N PRO A 127 -12.03 9.28 1.43
CA PRO A 127 -10.89 9.21 2.35
C PRO A 127 -10.52 10.59 2.93
N THR A 128 -10.60 11.64 2.13
CA THR A 128 -10.26 13.01 2.55
C THR A 128 -11.30 13.58 3.51
N ARG A 129 -12.58 13.28 3.30
CA ARG A 129 -13.66 13.65 4.24
C ARG A 129 -13.51 12.94 5.58
N LEU A 130 -13.18 11.64 5.57
CA LEU A 130 -12.95 10.85 6.79
C LEU A 130 -11.73 11.33 7.58
N SER A 131 -10.70 11.82 6.90
CA SER A 131 -9.50 12.41 7.52
C SER A 131 -9.64 13.89 7.88
N GLY A 132 -10.80 14.50 7.62
CA GLY A 132 -11.07 15.94 7.87
C GLY A 132 -10.35 16.90 6.91
N ARG A 133 -9.84 16.42 5.77
CA ARG A 133 -9.03 17.17 4.81
C ARG A 133 -9.72 17.36 3.45
N GLY A 134 -11.05 17.32 3.35
CA GLY A 134 -11.79 17.33 2.09
C GLY A 134 -11.19 18.29 1.06
N ASP A 135 -10.60 17.77 -0.02
CA ASP A 135 -9.95 18.53 -1.08
C ASP A 135 -10.58 18.20 -2.44
N GLY A 136 -11.56 19.00 -2.82
CA GLY A 136 -12.26 18.83 -4.09
C GLY A 136 -11.41 19.20 -5.32
N VAL A 137 -10.39 20.04 -5.17
CA VAL A 137 -9.48 20.41 -6.28
C VAL A 137 -8.61 19.19 -6.61
N ARG A 138 -7.99 18.61 -5.58
CA ARG A 138 -7.20 17.39 -5.75
C ARG A 138 -8.01 16.21 -6.30
N ALA A 139 -9.23 16.03 -5.81
CA ALA A 139 -10.08 14.95 -6.31
C ALA A 139 -10.35 15.06 -7.82
N ARG A 140 -10.62 16.28 -8.31
CA ARG A 140 -10.79 16.54 -9.75
C ARG A 140 -9.49 16.37 -10.53
N ASP A 141 -8.35 16.81 -10.00
CA ASP A 141 -7.04 16.57 -10.60
C ASP A 141 -6.77 15.08 -10.77
N LEU A 142 -6.98 14.29 -9.72
CA LEU A 142 -6.82 12.83 -9.79
C LEU A 142 -7.77 12.20 -10.82
N LEU A 143 -9.04 12.64 -10.90
CA LEU A 143 -9.98 12.17 -11.91
C LEU A 143 -9.49 12.51 -13.32
N ALA A 144 -8.93 13.70 -13.54
CA ALA A 144 -8.35 14.08 -14.82
C ALA A 144 -7.13 13.18 -15.16
N ARG A 145 -6.24 12.92 -14.19
CA ARG A 145 -5.04 12.07 -14.36
C ARG A 145 -5.40 10.61 -14.65
N VAL A 146 -6.52 10.12 -14.17
CA VAL A 146 -7.02 8.77 -14.51
C VAL A 146 -7.89 8.77 -15.78
N GLY A 147 -7.98 9.89 -16.51
CA GLY A 147 -8.71 10.00 -17.78
C GLY A 147 -10.23 10.04 -17.61
N LEU A 148 -10.73 10.64 -16.53
CA LEU A 148 -12.15 10.75 -16.22
C LEU A 148 -12.63 12.22 -16.07
N SER A 149 -11.96 13.17 -16.72
CA SER A 149 -12.43 14.55 -16.81
C SER A 149 -13.83 14.62 -17.42
N GLY A 150 -14.73 15.38 -16.79
CA GLY A 150 -16.12 15.51 -17.21
C GLY A 150 -17.03 14.35 -16.77
N ARG A 151 -16.51 13.44 -15.92
CA ARG A 151 -17.29 12.34 -15.33
C ARG A 151 -17.54 12.54 -13.83
N GLU A 152 -17.23 13.71 -13.28
CA GLU A 152 -17.29 14.02 -11.85
C GLU A 152 -18.67 13.78 -11.25
N ASP A 153 -19.71 14.18 -11.98
CA ASP A 153 -21.11 14.09 -11.55
C ASP A 153 -21.79 12.78 -11.97
N ALA A 154 -21.11 11.91 -12.69
CA ALA A 154 -21.62 10.60 -13.07
C ALA A 154 -21.72 9.67 -11.84
N TYR A 155 -22.62 8.69 -11.90
CA TYR A 155 -22.74 7.63 -10.91
C TYR A 155 -22.02 6.37 -11.37
N PRO A 156 -21.55 5.51 -10.45
CA PRO A 156 -20.80 4.28 -10.80
C PRO A 156 -21.53 3.36 -11.80
N GLY A 157 -22.86 3.30 -11.73
CA GLY A 157 -23.68 2.45 -12.59
C GLY A 157 -23.60 2.72 -14.09
N VAL A 158 -23.20 3.95 -14.51
CA VAL A 158 -23.03 4.30 -15.93
C VAL A 158 -21.60 4.14 -16.44
N LEU A 159 -20.67 3.74 -15.57
CA LEU A 159 -19.26 3.56 -15.92
C LEU A 159 -18.96 2.12 -16.34
N SER A 160 -18.02 1.95 -17.27
CA SER A 160 -17.42 0.65 -17.57
C SER A 160 -16.62 0.11 -16.37
N GLY A 161 -16.33 -1.21 -16.34
CA GLY A 161 -15.51 -1.81 -15.30
C GLY A 161 -14.13 -1.16 -15.14
N GLY A 162 -13.49 -0.86 -16.27
CA GLY A 162 -12.20 -0.16 -16.26
C GLY A 162 -12.28 1.29 -15.75
N GLU A 163 -13.35 2.02 -16.09
CA GLU A 163 -13.58 3.36 -15.53
C GLU A 163 -13.83 3.31 -14.02
N ARG A 164 -14.66 2.38 -13.54
CA ARG A 164 -14.86 2.18 -12.09
C ARG A 164 -13.56 1.87 -11.36
N GLN A 165 -12.69 1.04 -11.95
CA GLN A 165 -11.40 0.74 -11.34
C GLN A 165 -10.47 1.96 -11.33
N ARG A 166 -10.48 2.79 -12.37
CA ARG A 166 -9.74 4.07 -12.37
C ARG A 166 -10.26 5.05 -11.31
N VAL A 167 -11.56 5.10 -11.05
CA VAL A 167 -12.12 5.85 -9.89
C VAL A 167 -11.59 5.30 -8.57
N ALA A 168 -11.52 3.97 -8.41
CA ALA A 168 -10.97 3.35 -7.20
C ALA A 168 -9.48 3.68 -7.00
N VAL A 169 -8.69 3.77 -8.08
CA VAL A 169 -7.29 4.23 -8.03
C VAL A 169 -7.20 5.70 -7.60
N ALA A 170 -8.02 6.58 -8.19
CA ALA A 170 -8.06 8.00 -7.79
C ALA A 170 -8.47 8.15 -6.32
N ARG A 171 -9.47 7.40 -5.87
CA ARG A 171 -9.92 7.37 -4.46
C ARG A 171 -8.79 6.94 -3.53
N ALA A 172 -8.03 5.91 -3.89
CA ALA A 172 -6.94 5.40 -3.07
C ALA A 172 -5.84 6.44 -2.86
N LEU A 173 -5.58 7.31 -3.84
CA LEU A 173 -4.55 8.34 -3.79
C LEU A 173 -5.02 9.69 -3.21
N ALA A 174 -6.33 9.87 -3.01
CA ALA A 174 -6.93 11.16 -2.65
C ALA A 174 -6.38 11.76 -1.35
N ALA A 175 -6.09 10.94 -0.34
CA ALA A 175 -5.63 11.39 0.98
C ALA A 175 -4.10 11.52 1.10
N HIS A 176 -3.30 11.48 0.02
CA HIS A 176 -1.84 11.41 0.04
C HIS A 176 -1.33 10.24 0.90
N PRO A 177 -1.69 9.00 0.57
CA PRO A 177 -1.31 7.86 1.39
C PRO A 177 0.21 7.64 1.37
N ALA A 178 0.76 7.12 2.47
CA ALA A 178 2.15 6.66 2.52
C ALA A 178 2.34 5.39 1.68
N VAL A 179 1.29 4.55 1.58
CA VAL A 179 1.31 3.30 0.82
C VAL A 179 -0.07 2.97 0.25
N VAL A 180 -0.09 2.36 -0.93
CA VAL A 180 -1.28 1.79 -1.55
C VAL A 180 -1.21 0.26 -1.44
N LEU A 181 -2.26 -0.34 -0.89
CA LEU A 181 -2.48 -1.79 -0.87
C LEU A 181 -3.46 -2.15 -1.98
N ALA A 182 -3.04 -3.00 -2.90
CA ALA A 182 -3.84 -3.41 -4.04
C ALA A 182 -4.03 -4.94 -4.03
N ASP A 183 -5.28 -5.39 -3.83
CA ASP A 183 -5.66 -6.82 -3.85
C ASP A 183 -6.31 -7.14 -5.19
N GLU A 184 -5.59 -7.85 -6.05
CA GLU A 184 -6.04 -8.25 -7.39
C GLU A 184 -6.69 -7.09 -8.18
N PRO A 185 -6.03 -5.90 -8.27
CA PRO A 185 -6.69 -4.66 -8.72
C PRO A 185 -7.20 -4.70 -10.15
N THR A 186 -6.90 -5.75 -10.89
CA THR A 186 -7.25 -5.90 -12.31
C THR A 186 -7.99 -7.20 -12.63
N GLY A 187 -8.29 -8.01 -11.60
CA GLY A 187 -8.85 -9.35 -11.78
C GLY A 187 -10.24 -9.41 -12.42
N SER A 188 -10.99 -8.30 -12.45
CA SER A 188 -12.31 -8.19 -13.11
C SER A 188 -12.25 -7.54 -14.51
N LEU A 189 -11.05 -7.20 -15.01
CA LEU A 189 -10.86 -6.45 -16.25
C LEU A 189 -10.36 -7.36 -17.39
N ASP A 190 -10.67 -6.98 -18.61
CA ASP A 190 -10.01 -7.56 -19.77
C ASP A 190 -8.51 -7.23 -19.78
N ARG A 191 -7.76 -7.97 -20.60
CA ARG A 191 -6.30 -7.92 -20.61
C ARG A 191 -5.73 -6.51 -20.90
N ALA A 192 -6.31 -5.76 -21.81
CA ALA A 192 -5.81 -4.43 -22.19
C ALA A 192 -6.07 -3.41 -21.09
N ASN A 193 -7.28 -3.40 -20.55
CA ASN A 193 -7.66 -2.54 -19.41
C ASN A 193 -6.87 -2.89 -18.15
N ALA A 194 -6.63 -4.19 -17.88
CA ALA A 194 -5.83 -4.65 -16.75
C ALA A 194 -4.42 -4.04 -16.75
N GLN A 195 -3.72 -4.12 -17.89
CA GLN A 195 -2.38 -3.54 -18.02
C GLN A 195 -2.38 -2.01 -17.86
N ALA A 196 -3.35 -1.34 -18.50
CA ALA A 196 -3.45 0.12 -18.43
C ALA A 196 -3.72 0.60 -16.98
N VAL A 197 -4.62 -0.07 -16.25
CA VAL A 197 -4.95 0.28 -14.85
C VAL A 197 -3.78 0.00 -13.91
N ALA A 198 -3.08 -1.13 -14.07
CA ALA A 198 -1.91 -1.44 -13.25
C ALA A 198 -0.77 -0.43 -13.46
N GLN A 199 -0.46 -0.10 -14.71
CA GLN A 199 0.55 0.91 -15.05
C GLN A 199 0.16 2.29 -14.48
N LEU A 200 -1.09 2.67 -14.62
CA LEU A 200 -1.63 3.93 -14.11
C LEU A 200 -1.49 4.01 -12.58
N LEU A 201 -1.90 2.96 -11.86
CA LEU A 201 -1.77 2.87 -10.40
C LEU A 201 -0.31 3.07 -9.96
N VAL A 202 0.62 2.32 -10.56
CA VAL A 202 2.04 2.37 -10.19
C VAL A 202 2.65 3.74 -10.51
N ASN A 203 2.37 4.29 -11.68
CA ASN A 203 2.89 5.60 -12.06
C ASN A 203 2.41 6.70 -11.11
N LEU A 204 1.10 6.75 -10.86
CA LEU A 204 0.52 7.75 -9.96
C LEU A 204 1.03 7.60 -8.53
N ALA A 205 1.15 6.38 -8.01
CA ALA A 205 1.68 6.15 -6.67
C ALA A 205 3.14 6.61 -6.55
N ARG A 206 3.99 6.30 -7.55
CA ARG A 206 5.40 6.76 -7.59
C ARG A 206 5.53 8.28 -7.66
N GLU A 207 4.71 8.94 -8.48
CA GLU A 207 4.69 10.41 -8.57
C GLU A 207 4.30 11.07 -7.24
N GLU A 208 3.43 10.41 -6.47
CA GLU A 208 3.03 10.86 -5.12
C GLU A 208 4.03 10.42 -4.02
N GLY A 209 5.07 9.66 -4.36
CA GLY A 209 6.02 9.10 -3.40
C GLY A 209 5.45 7.98 -2.53
N ALA A 210 4.26 7.46 -2.85
CA ALA A 210 3.63 6.38 -2.10
C ALA A 210 4.25 5.03 -2.47
N GLY A 211 4.50 4.17 -1.46
CA GLY A 211 4.80 2.76 -1.69
C GLY A 211 3.59 2.02 -2.24
N VAL A 212 3.81 0.88 -2.87
CA VAL A 212 2.72 0.00 -3.36
C VAL A 212 2.99 -1.43 -2.92
N LEU A 213 2.03 -2.08 -2.29
CA LEU A 213 1.98 -3.54 -2.13
C LEU A 213 0.90 -4.07 -3.06
N LEU A 214 1.31 -4.76 -4.12
CA LEU A 214 0.44 -5.36 -5.12
C LEU A 214 0.31 -6.87 -4.88
N VAL A 215 -0.86 -7.32 -4.47
CA VAL A 215 -1.19 -8.75 -4.41
C VAL A 215 -1.82 -9.16 -5.74
N THR A 216 -1.26 -10.18 -6.39
CA THR A 216 -1.80 -10.67 -7.66
C THR A 216 -1.39 -12.12 -7.92
N HIS A 217 -2.20 -12.83 -8.72
CA HIS A 217 -1.84 -14.11 -9.36
C HIS A 217 -1.46 -13.92 -10.85
N ASP A 218 -1.51 -12.70 -11.36
CA ASP A 218 -1.10 -12.38 -12.73
C ASP A 218 0.37 -11.96 -12.78
N ASP A 219 1.24 -12.90 -13.20
CA ASP A 219 2.69 -12.68 -13.29
C ASP A 219 3.07 -11.52 -14.23
N ARG A 220 2.16 -11.15 -15.15
CA ARG A 220 2.40 -10.00 -16.04
C ARG A 220 2.44 -8.68 -15.28
N LEU A 221 1.82 -8.60 -14.11
CA LEU A 221 1.81 -7.40 -13.28
C LEU A 221 3.09 -7.27 -12.44
N THR A 222 3.82 -8.36 -12.21
CA THR A 222 5.09 -8.33 -11.46
C THR A 222 6.16 -7.49 -12.14
N ARG A 223 6.08 -7.31 -13.46
CA ARG A 223 7.00 -6.43 -14.21
C ARG A 223 6.95 -4.96 -13.80
N TYR A 224 5.90 -4.53 -13.10
CA TYR A 224 5.76 -3.18 -12.57
C TYR A 224 6.36 -3.04 -11.18
N ALA A 225 6.68 -4.17 -10.52
CA ALA A 225 7.26 -4.20 -9.19
C ALA A 225 8.78 -4.09 -9.22
N ASP A 226 9.34 -3.45 -8.19
CA ASP A 226 10.79 -3.39 -7.98
C ASP A 226 11.32 -4.72 -7.42
N ARG A 227 10.46 -5.47 -6.72
CA ARG A 227 10.71 -6.85 -6.28
C ARG A 227 9.41 -7.63 -6.12
N THR A 228 9.53 -8.95 -6.24
CA THR A 228 8.42 -9.89 -6.09
C THR A 228 8.71 -10.85 -4.94
N LEU A 229 7.71 -11.08 -4.10
CA LEU A 229 7.71 -12.04 -3.01
C LEU A 229 6.71 -13.15 -3.32
N HIS A 230 7.13 -14.41 -3.15
CA HIS A 230 6.24 -15.55 -3.36
C HIS A 230 5.72 -16.07 -2.03
N LEU A 231 4.40 -16.04 -1.83
CA LEU A 231 3.75 -16.56 -0.63
C LEU A 231 3.23 -17.97 -0.90
N LEU A 232 3.80 -18.96 -0.23
CA LEU A 232 3.42 -20.36 -0.31
C LEU A 232 3.19 -20.90 1.12
N ASP A 233 2.08 -21.58 1.35
CA ASP A 233 1.73 -22.19 2.65
C ASP A 233 1.93 -21.27 3.86
N GLY A 234 1.63 -19.98 3.67
CA GLY A 234 1.70 -18.95 4.71
C GLY A 234 3.12 -18.48 5.04
N GLN A 235 4.10 -18.71 4.19
CA GLN A 235 5.47 -18.21 4.31
C GLN A 235 5.97 -17.64 2.98
N PHE A 236 6.91 -16.69 3.02
CA PHE A 236 7.62 -16.27 1.82
C PHE A 236 8.70 -17.30 1.48
N THR A 237 8.82 -17.60 0.19
CA THR A 237 9.86 -18.47 -0.38
C THR A 237 10.80 -17.64 -1.25
N ASP A 238 12.10 -18.03 -1.26
CA ASP A 238 13.12 -17.34 -2.06
C ASP A 238 13.06 -17.72 -3.56
N GLU A 239 12.31 -18.75 -3.92
CA GLU A 239 12.16 -19.22 -5.30
C GLU A 239 10.72 -19.02 -5.80
N ALA A 240 10.60 -18.44 -6.99
CA ALA A 240 9.36 -18.55 -7.75
C ALA A 240 9.15 -20.03 -8.10
N PRO A 241 7.99 -20.63 -7.78
CA PRO A 241 7.72 -22.00 -8.22
C PRO A 241 7.74 -22.04 -9.75
N ASP A 242 8.54 -22.96 -10.33
CA ASP A 242 8.45 -23.31 -11.73
C ASP A 242 7.05 -23.91 -12.00
N PHE A 243 6.16 -23.10 -12.53
CA PHE A 243 4.90 -23.60 -13.07
C PHE A 243 5.21 -24.13 -14.47
N ALA A 244 5.41 -25.46 -14.57
CA ALA A 244 5.47 -26.19 -15.83
C ALA A 244 4.09 -26.28 -16.50
#